data_cf0b42040a77f54120c0856d7295e4bd
#
_entry.id   cf0b42040a77f54120c0856d7295e4bd
#
_cell.length_a   1.000
_cell.length_b   1.000
_cell.length_c   1.000
_cell.angle_alpha   90.00
_cell.angle_beta   90.00
_cell.angle_gamma   90.00
#
_symmetry.space_group_name_H-M   'P 1'
#
loop_
_entity.id
_entity.type
_entity.pdbx_description
1 polymer ?
#
loop_
_entity_poly.entity_id
_entity_poly.type
_entity_poly.pdbx_seq_one_letter_code
_entity_poly.pdbx_strand_id
1 'polypeptide(L)'
;MVGGAPEQRQLFLQPFLATKGAPLAAFALTEPGGSANVGSPSPGEGVRTTARRVGDSWVISGRKQWISAATGWNGEGADLLTVVCRTDANVEPSRGISIIAVPRPDSGLIFEHAFDTLGHRTHLMPRFRFDAVPVPAGNLLGQEGRGLQLAAESFAGSAALVGIFGVALMRAAFQFALSFAKSDRRGGIHQIIQHQAVGYALADAKTTIEAARALSWHACRALDTAAPGALELAIHAKVFGSEAAVRVITNLMQVVGVDSYGHELPLAGLLQDAMALPLFAGGNIGVRRRQLHALMLDPAYDDLATLDGICLAENVP
;
A
#
# COMPACT_ATOMS: atom_id res chain seq x y z
N MET A 1 3.34 15.35 1.99
CA MET A 1 3.39 15.35 0.50
C MET A 1 4.85 15.36 0.08
N VAL A 2 5.32 14.23 -0.38
CA VAL A 2 6.68 14.08 -0.90
C VAL A 2 6.82 14.92 -2.17
N GLY A 3 7.95 15.61 -2.34
CA GLY A 3 8.23 16.44 -3.52
C GLY A 3 7.45 17.74 -3.66
N GLY A 4 6.49 18.02 -2.80
CA GLY A 4 5.73 19.29 -2.88
C GLY A 4 6.54 20.47 -2.34
N ALA A 5 6.55 21.60 -3.07
CA ALA A 5 7.05 22.87 -2.58
C ALA A 5 6.20 23.39 -1.39
N PRO A 6 6.69 24.29 -0.55
CA PRO A 6 5.94 24.82 0.58
C PRO A 6 4.55 25.35 0.20
N GLU A 7 4.46 26.09 -0.90
CA GLU A 7 3.21 26.67 -1.41
C GLU A 7 2.24 25.57 -1.87
N GLN A 8 2.75 24.52 -2.53
CA GLN A 8 1.95 23.36 -2.93
C GLN A 8 1.46 22.57 -1.72
N ARG A 9 2.30 22.40 -0.70
CA ARG A 9 1.89 21.75 0.56
C ARG A 9 0.78 22.54 1.24
N GLN A 10 0.92 23.86 1.32
CA GLN A 10 -0.12 24.71 1.87
C GLN A 10 -1.41 24.60 1.06
N LEU A 11 -1.34 24.66 -0.26
CA LEU A 11 -2.52 24.63 -1.14
C LEU A 11 -3.24 23.27 -1.07
N PHE A 12 -2.51 22.17 -1.22
CA PHE A 12 -3.12 20.85 -1.40
C PHE A 12 -3.38 20.10 -0.09
N LEU A 13 -2.67 20.39 1.02
CA LEU A 13 -2.88 19.68 2.27
C LEU A 13 -3.88 20.36 3.23
N GLN A 14 -4.14 21.66 3.05
CA GLN A 14 -5.08 22.40 3.91
C GLN A 14 -6.45 21.71 4.07
N PRO A 15 -7.11 21.19 3.02
CA PRO A 15 -8.38 20.50 3.18
C PRO A 15 -8.31 19.29 4.09
N PHE A 16 -7.16 18.59 4.10
CA PHE A 16 -6.93 17.37 4.89
C PHE A 16 -6.56 17.65 6.35
N LEU A 17 -6.23 18.89 6.68
CA LEU A 17 -5.92 19.35 8.05
C LEU A 17 -7.14 19.96 8.74
N ALA A 18 -8.24 20.15 8.03
CA ALA A 18 -9.46 20.73 8.57
C ALA A 18 -10.12 19.76 9.56
N THR A 19 -10.71 20.31 10.62
CA THR A 19 -11.44 19.52 11.64
C THR A 19 -12.84 19.08 11.18
N LYS A 20 -13.29 19.56 10.04
CA LYS A 20 -14.60 19.25 9.43
C LYS A 20 -14.40 18.79 7.99
N GLY A 21 -15.32 17.94 7.54
CA GLY A 21 -15.25 17.31 6.23
C GLY A 21 -14.45 16.00 6.27
N ALA A 22 -14.41 15.30 5.15
CA ALA A 22 -13.69 14.05 4.98
C ALA A 22 -13.10 14.00 3.56
N PRO A 23 -12.17 14.92 3.22
CA PRO A 23 -11.60 14.94 1.88
C PRO A 23 -10.81 13.67 1.61
N LEU A 24 -10.85 13.20 0.36
CA LEU A 24 -10.14 12.01 -0.10
C LEU A 24 -9.00 12.38 -1.03
N ALA A 25 -7.84 11.76 -0.79
CA ALA A 25 -6.72 11.80 -1.72
C ALA A 25 -6.43 10.42 -2.30
N ALA A 26 -5.99 10.37 -3.56
CA ALA A 26 -5.63 9.12 -4.20
C ALA A 26 -4.32 9.26 -4.99
N PHE A 27 -3.52 8.18 -4.98
CA PHE A 27 -2.27 8.08 -5.72
C PHE A 27 -2.48 7.24 -6.98
N ALA A 28 -2.55 7.89 -8.13
CA ALA A 28 -2.88 7.28 -9.40
C ALA A 28 -1.63 6.87 -10.18
N LEU A 29 -1.03 5.73 -9.80
CA LEU A 29 0.09 5.11 -10.50
C LEU A 29 -0.38 4.03 -11.47
N THR A 30 -1.08 3.00 -10.95
CA THR A 30 -1.36 1.75 -11.65
C THR A 30 -2.27 1.96 -12.87
N GLU A 31 -1.94 1.29 -13.96
CA GLU A 31 -2.65 1.32 -15.25
C GLU A 31 -3.15 -0.08 -15.65
N PRO A 32 -4.03 -0.19 -16.65
CA PRO A 32 -4.29 -1.46 -17.30
C PRO A 32 -2.98 -2.10 -17.78
N GLY A 33 -2.68 -3.33 -17.29
CA GLY A 33 -1.38 -3.98 -17.49
C GLY A 33 -0.51 -4.02 -16.23
N GLY A 34 -0.90 -3.30 -15.17
CA GLY A 34 -0.21 -3.31 -13.87
C GLY A 34 0.89 -2.27 -13.74
N SER A 35 1.61 -2.32 -12.62
CA SER A 35 2.67 -1.37 -12.27
C SER A 35 4.06 -2.02 -12.12
N ALA A 36 4.19 -3.31 -12.38
CA ALA A 36 5.47 -4.01 -12.21
C ALA A 36 6.57 -3.47 -13.14
N ASN A 37 6.19 -3.01 -14.32
CA ASN A 37 7.11 -2.49 -15.34
C ASN A 37 7.06 -0.96 -15.49
N VAL A 38 6.62 -0.25 -14.45
CA VAL A 38 6.51 1.22 -14.50
C VAL A 38 7.82 1.91 -14.88
N GLY A 39 8.96 1.33 -14.50
CA GLY A 39 10.31 1.82 -14.82
C GLY A 39 10.98 1.06 -15.98
N SER A 40 10.27 0.22 -16.74
CA SER A 40 10.87 -0.49 -17.88
C SER A 40 11.41 0.49 -18.92
N PRO A 41 12.65 0.30 -19.43
CA PRO A 41 13.21 1.15 -20.47
C PRO A 41 12.62 0.87 -21.86
N SER A 42 11.88 -0.22 -22.02
CA SER A 42 11.33 -0.61 -23.31
C SER A 42 10.26 0.36 -23.81
N PRO A 43 10.32 0.79 -25.08
CA PRO A 43 9.30 1.64 -25.67
C PRO A 43 7.89 1.04 -25.54
N GLY A 44 6.91 1.85 -25.12
CA GLY A 44 5.52 1.42 -24.95
C GLY A 44 5.21 0.64 -23.70
N GLU A 45 6.21 0.28 -22.89
CA GLU A 45 6.03 -0.30 -21.55
C GLU A 45 5.95 0.77 -20.45
N GLY A 46 5.58 0.35 -19.25
CA GLY A 46 5.47 1.23 -18.09
C GLY A 46 4.26 2.16 -18.15
N VAL A 47 4.45 3.43 -17.75
CA VAL A 47 3.37 4.42 -17.69
C VAL A 47 2.99 4.90 -19.08
N ARG A 48 1.70 4.74 -19.44
CA ARG A 48 1.11 5.17 -20.72
C ARG A 48 0.28 6.44 -20.60
N THR A 49 -0.19 6.79 -19.40
CA THR A 49 -0.82 8.09 -19.15
C THR A 49 0.17 9.18 -19.44
N THR A 50 -0.20 10.13 -20.28
CA THR A 50 0.65 11.25 -20.72
C THR A 50 0.19 12.57 -20.12
N ALA A 51 1.13 13.48 -19.90
CA ALA A 51 0.85 14.89 -19.66
C ALA A 51 1.66 15.73 -20.65
N ARG A 52 0.97 16.53 -21.45
CA ARG A 52 1.60 17.44 -22.42
C ARG A 52 1.51 18.86 -21.95
N ARG A 53 2.59 19.61 -22.08
CA ARG A 53 2.60 21.03 -21.77
C ARG A 53 1.88 21.81 -22.88
N VAL A 54 0.88 22.60 -22.50
CA VAL A 54 0.14 23.52 -23.40
C VAL A 54 0.01 24.85 -22.69
N GLY A 55 0.83 25.81 -23.07
CA GLY A 55 0.91 27.11 -22.38
C GLY A 55 1.26 26.94 -20.92
N ASP A 56 0.46 27.48 -20.02
CA ASP A 56 0.62 27.36 -18.56
C ASP A 56 -0.11 26.19 -17.93
N SER A 57 -0.44 25.19 -18.73
CA SER A 57 -1.14 23.99 -18.25
C SER A 57 -0.47 22.70 -18.71
N TRP A 58 -0.65 21.65 -17.93
CA TRP A 58 -0.51 20.28 -18.37
C TRP A 58 -1.87 19.76 -18.85
N VAL A 59 -1.89 19.03 -19.94
CA VAL A 59 -3.08 18.30 -20.41
C VAL A 59 -2.83 16.82 -20.22
N ILE A 60 -3.60 16.21 -19.31
CA ILE A 60 -3.45 14.80 -18.92
C ILE A 60 -4.42 13.94 -19.71
N SER A 61 -3.91 12.84 -20.30
CA SER A 61 -4.69 11.84 -21.03
C SER A 61 -4.17 10.44 -20.72
N GLY A 62 -5.08 9.51 -20.46
CA GLY A 62 -4.70 8.11 -20.18
C GLY A 62 -5.65 7.42 -19.21
N ARG A 63 -5.36 6.15 -18.88
CA ARG A 63 -6.18 5.32 -18.00
C ARG A 63 -5.44 4.93 -16.75
N LYS A 64 -6.15 4.92 -15.62
CA LYS A 64 -5.69 4.40 -14.34
C LYS A 64 -6.68 3.35 -13.83
N GLN A 65 -6.18 2.40 -13.02
CA GLN A 65 -7.03 1.41 -12.36
C GLN A 65 -6.46 0.97 -11.02
N TRP A 66 -7.29 0.34 -10.20
CA TRP A 66 -6.94 -0.11 -8.85
C TRP A 66 -6.50 1.04 -7.93
N ILE A 67 -7.11 2.21 -8.11
CA ILE A 67 -6.76 3.40 -7.33
C ILE A 67 -7.78 3.60 -6.22
N SER A 68 -7.39 3.26 -5.01
CA SER A 68 -8.23 3.45 -3.81
C SER A 68 -8.64 4.91 -3.67
N ALA A 69 -9.89 5.14 -3.25
CA ALA A 69 -10.48 6.45 -3.01
C ALA A 69 -10.63 7.37 -4.25
N ALA A 70 -10.23 6.92 -5.46
CA ALA A 70 -10.27 7.79 -6.64
C ALA A 70 -11.67 8.25 -7.05
N THR A 71 -12.72 7.50 -6.66
CA THR A 71 -14.12 7.89 -6.93
C THR A 71 -14.62 9.04 -6.07
N GLY A 72 -13.91 9.40 -4.99
CA GLY A 72 -14.49 10.26 -3.97
C GLY A 72 -15.66 9.57 -3.25
N TRP A 73 -16.38 10.33 -2.42
CA TRP A 73 -17.55 9.81 -1.70
C TRP A 73 -18.80 9.66 -2.57
N ASN A 74 -18.94 10.53 -3.56
CA ASN A 74 -20.15 10.68 -4.39
C ASN A 74 -19.99 10.19 -5.84
N GLY A 75 -18.84 9.64 -6.19
CA GLY A 75 -18.54 9.21 -7.56
C GLY A 75 -18.01 10.30 -8.48
N GLU A 76 -17.81 11.53 -7.99
CA GLU A 76 -17.33 12.68 -8.79
C GLU A 76 -15.81 12.79 -8.84
N GLY A 77 -15.11 11.95 -8.08
CA GLY A 77 -13.66 11.94 -7.97
C GLY A 77 -13.15 12.32 -6.58
N ALA A 78 -11.93 11.91 -6.29
CA ALA A 78 -11.23 12.32 -5.07
C ALA A 78 -10.96 13.83 -5.09
N ASP A 79 -10.89 14.44 -3.90
CA ASP A 79 -10.58 15.88 -3.78
C ASP A 79 -9.19 16.22 -4.29
N LEU A 80 -8.26 15.24 -4.22
CA LEU A 80 -6.92 15.37 -4.77
C LEU A 80 -6.45 14.03 -5.36
N LEU A 81 -6.03 14.04 -6.61
CA LEU A 81 -5.30 12.95 -7.25
C LEU A 81 -3.82 13.35 -7.41
N THR A 82 -2.89 12.50 -7.04
CA THR A 82 -1.50 12.62 -7.46
C THR A 82 -1.27 11.63 -8.59
N VAL A 83 -1.08 12.14 -9.80
CA VAL A 83 -1.11 11.35 -11.04
C VAL A 83 0.31 11.14 -11.55
N VAL A 84 0.74 9.89 -11.62
CA VAL A 84 2.00 9.50 -12.27
C VAL A 84 1.76 9.44 -13.78
N CYS A 85 2.48 10.22 -14.53
CA CYS A 85 2.29 10.34 -15.98
C CYS A 85 3.62 10.56 -16.71
N ARG A 86 3.63 10.25 -18.00
CA ARG A 86 4.75 10.47 -18.88
C ARG A 86 4.69 11.90 -19.43
N THR A 87 5.67 12.72 -19.08
CA THR A 87 5.83 14.09 -19.58
C THR A 87 6.78 14.16 -20.78
N ASP A 88 7.75 13.24 -20.88
CA ASP A 88 8.60 13.09 -22.05
C ASP A 88 8.61 11.62 -22.51
N ALA A 89 8.16 11.39 -23.74
CA ALA A 89 8.14 10.06 -24.37
C ALA A 89 9.44 9.70 -25.10
N ASN A 90 10.34 10.69 -25.29
CA ASN A 90 11.56 10.50 -26.05
C ASN A 90 12.75 10.05 -25.21
N VAL A 91 12.58 10.05 -23.89
CA VAL A 91 13.59 9.61 -22.94
C VAL A 91 13.13 8.38 -22.17
N GLU A 92 14.07 7.72 -21.52
CA GLU A 92 13.78 6.58 -20.65
C GLU A 92 12.84 6.97 -19.48
N PRO A 93 12.06 6.03 -18.94
CA PRO A 93 11.09 6.29 -17.86
C PRO A 93 11.68 6.94 -16.60
N SER A 94 12.93 6.63 -16.27
CA SER A 94 13.65 7.22 -15.13
C SER A 94 13.79 8.75 -15.21
N ARG A 95 13.67 9.31 -16.43
CA ARG A 95 13.81 10.73 -16.74
C ARG A 95 12.57 11.33 -17.43
N GLY A 96 11.61 10.50 -17.86
CA GLY A 96 10.43 10.93 -18.62
C GLY A 96 9.11 10.84 -17.85
N ILE A 97 9.14 10.40 -16.59
CA ILE A 97 7.93 10.27 -15.77
C ILE A 97 7.92 11.34 -14.69
N SER A 98 6.76 11.98 -14.53
CA SER A 98 6.50 13.03 -13.55
C SER A 98 5.27 12.70 -12.69
N ILE A 99 5.09 13.42 -11.59
CA ILE A 99 3.87 13.39 -10.78
C ILE A 99 3.23 14.76 -10.79
N ILE A 100 1.94 14.81 -11.11
CA ILE A 100 1.16 16.04 -11.13
C ILE A 100 0.04 15.95 -10.11
N ALA A 101 -0.09 16.95 -9.25
CA ALA A 101 -1.20 17.11 -8.33
C ALA A 101 -2.43 17.62 -9.10
N VAL A 102 -3.51 16.84 -9.06
CA VAL A 102 -4.75 17.12 -9.76
C VAL A 102 -5.86 17.28 -8.72
N PRO A 103 -6.20 18.51 -8.31
CA PRO A 103 -7.45 18.73 -7.59
C PRO A 103 -8.62 18.20 -8.41
N ARG A 104 -9.72 17.84 -7.76
CA ARG A 104 -10.89 17.30 -8.48
C ARG A 104 -11.19 18.13 -9.72
N PRO A 105 -11.07 17.56 -10.92
CA PRO A 105 -11.31 18.35 -12.15
C PRO A 105 -12.82 18.51 -12.38
N ASP A 106 -13.21 19.64 -12.93
CA ASP A 106 -14.61 19.94 -13.27
C ASP A 106 -15.14 19.03 -14.41
N SER A 107 -14.23 18.53 -15.25
CA SER A 107 -14.57 17.67 -16.39
C SER A 107 -13.38 16.79 -16.80
N GLY A 108 -13.65 15.81 -17.65
CA GLY A 108 -12.64 14.94 -18.26
C GLY A 108 -12.15 13.79 -17.40
N LEU A 109 -12.62 13.65 -16.15
CA LEU A 109 -12.42 12.46 -15.32
C LEU A 109 -13.60 11.52 -15.53
N ILE A 110 -13.37 10.37 -16.18
CA ILE A 110 -14.44 9.45 -16.59
C ILE A 110 -14.22 8.10 -15.94
N PHE A 111 -15.13 7.70 -15.04
CA PHE A 111 -15.14 6.39 -14.43
C PHE A 111 -15.71 5.37 -15.41
N GLU A 112 -14.94 4.31 -15.71
CA GLU A 112 -15.30 3.29 -16.70
C GLU A 112 -15.81 2.00 -16.05
N HIS A 113 -15.29 1.65 -14.88
CA HIS A 113 -15.62 0.39 -14.20
C HIS A 113 -15.25 0.45 -12.71
N ALA A 114 -16.03 -0.20 -11.87
CA ALA A 114 -15.70 -0.51 -10.49
C ALA A 114 -15.52 -2.02 -10.33
N PHE A 115 -14.35 -2.46 -9.85
CA PHE A 115 -14.07 -3.88 -9.68
C PHE A 115 -14.82 -4.43 -8.46
N ASP A 116 -15.50 -5.58 -8.63
CA ASP A 116 -16.01 -6.35 -7.51
C ASP A 116 -14.86 -7.15 -6.89
N THR A 117 -14.39 -6.71 -5.75
CA THR A 117 -13.19 -7.26 -5.10
C THR A 117 -13.54 -8.34 -4.10
N LEU A 118 -12.64 -9.31 -3.93
CA LEU A 118 -12.79 -10.41 -2.96
C LEU A 118 -12.92 -9.89 -1.53
N GLY A 119 -12.07 -8.94 -1.14
CA GLY A 119 -12.06 -8.25 0.15
C GLY A 119 -12.02 -6.73 -0.04
N HIS A 120 -11.83 -5.98 1.05
CA HIS A 120 -11.83 -4.51 1.03
C HIS A 120 -13.09 -3.90 0.39
N ARG A 121 -14.24 -4.51 0.60
CA ARG A 121 -15.52 -4.17 -0.08
C ARG A 121 -16.13 -2.85 0.38
N THR A 122 -15.54 -2.18 1.36
CA THR A 122 -16.04 -0.91 1.91
C THR A 122 -15.67 0.30 1.06
N HIS A 123 -14.81 0.14 0.06
CA HIS A 123 -14.45 1.20 -0.88
C HIS A 123 -14.33 0.66 -2.30
N LEU A 124 -14.58 1.55 -3.26
CA LEU A 124 -14.51 1.17 -4.67
C LEU A 124 -13.06 1.17 -5.18
N MET A 125 -12.76 0.19 -6.02
CA MET A 125 -11.52 0.11 -6.79
C MET A 125 -11.85 0.38 -8.26
N PRO A 126 -11.74 1.62 -8.74
CA PRO A 126 -12.17 1.96 -10.09
C PRO A 126 -11.10 1.72 -11.15
N ARG A 127 -11.58 1.59 -12.40
CA ARG A 127 -10.86 1.98 -13.60
C ARG A 127 -11.46 3.29 -14.09
N PHE A 128 -10.59 4.23 -14.44
CA PHE A 128 -11.02 5.53 -14.94
C PHE A 128 -10.00 6.08 -15.95
N ARG A 129 -10.42 7.06 -16.73
CA ARG A 129 -9.56 7.75 -17.68
C ARG A 129 -9.61 9.25 -17.50
N PHE A 130 -8.48 9.87 -17.81
CA PHE A 130 -8.36 11.28 -18.05
C PHE A 130 -8.57 11.53 -19.54
N ASP A 131 -9.52 12.38 -19.89
CA ASP A 131 -9.85 12.79 -21.26
C ASP A 131 -9.45 14.24 -21.44
N ALA A 132 -8.18 14.45 -21.78
CA ALA A 132 -7.58 15.77 -21.96
C ALA A 132 -7.81 16.75 -20.79
N VAL A 133 -7.61 16.28 -19.55
CA VAL A 133 -7.82 17.08 -18.34
C VAL A 133 -6.74 18.17 -18.22
N PRO A 134 -7.11 19.47 -18.25
CA PRO A 134 -6.17 20.56 -18.06
C PRO A 134 -5.86 20.74 -16.56
N VAL A 135 -4.59 20.93 -16.24
CA VAL A 135 -4.10 21.15 -14.88
C VAL A 135 -3.04 22.25 -14.91
N PRO A 136 -3.06 23.22 -13.99
CA PRO A 136 -2.05 24.28 -13.96
C PRO A 136 -0.62 23.73 -13.92
N ALA A 137 0.28 24.38 -14.63
CA ALA A 137 1.68 23.94 -14.71
C ALA A 137 2.36 23.86 -13.35
N GLY A 138 2.02 24.76 -12.44
CA GLY A 138 2.53 24.77 -11.07
C GLY A 138 2.12 23.59 -10.20
N ASN A 139 1.25 22.69 -10.71
CA ASN A 139 0.86 21.48 -10.00
C ASN A 139 1.84 20.31 -10.19
N LEU A 140 2.90 20.47 -10.96
CA LEU A 140 3.99 19.50 -11.04
C LEU A 140 4.67 19.37 -9.67
N LEU A 141 4.78 18.16 -9.16
CA LEU A 141 5.44 17.87 -7.89
C LEU A 141 6.94 17.60 -8.12
N GLY A 142 7.78 18.36 -7.43
CA GLY A 142 9.23 18.26 -7.57
C GLY A 142 9.70 18.75 -8.95
N GLN A 143 10.62 18.02 -9.55
CA GLN A 143 11.18 18.31 -10.88
C GLN A 143 10.57 17.42 -11.94
N GLU A 144 10.38 17.95 -13.14
CA GLU A 144 9.98 17.15 -14.30
C GLU A 144 10.94 15.99 -14.54
N GLY A 145 10.38 14.82 -14.85
CA GLY A 145 11.14 13.60 -15.07
C GLY A 145 11.59 12.85 -13.80
N ARG A 146 11.33 13.38 -12.61
CA ARG A 146 11.72 12.75 -11.33
C ARG A 146 10.59 12.00 -10.63
N GLY A 147 9.49 11.73 -11.33
CA GLY A 147 8.30 11.11 -10.76
C GLY A 147 8.51 9.70 -10.23
N LEU A 148 9.37 8.88 -10.86
CA LEU A 148 9.64 7.53 -10.36
C LEU A 148 10.39 7.54 -9.02
N GLN A 149 11.31 8.47 -8.84
CA GLN A 149 12.01 8.64 -7.57
C GLN A 149 11.03 9.05 -6.46
N LEU A 150 10.20 10.06 -6.71
CA LEU A 150 9.17 10.50 -5.75
C LEU A 150 8.16 9.39 -5.42
N ALA A 151 7.78 8.58 -6.42
CA ALA A 151 6.92 7.43 -6.21
C ALA A 151 7.57 6.39 -5.30
N ALA A 152 8.86 6.09 -5.51
CA ALA A 152 9.60 5.15 -4.68
C ALA A 152 9.69 5.61 -3.22
N GLU A 153 10.01 6.87 -2.98
CA GLU A 153 10.04 7.48 -1.64
C GLU A 153 8.67 7.42 -0.95
N SER A 154 7.59 7.73 -1.68
CA SER A 154 6.22 7.64 -1.17
C SER A 154 5.82 6.20 -0.81
N PHE A 155 6.21 5.23 -1.64
CA PHE A 155 5.91 3.83 -1.39
C PHE A 155 6.75 3.20 -0.28
N ALA A 156 7.88 3.75 0.09
CA ALA A 156 8.67 3.29 1.23
C ALA A 156 7.85 3.38 2.53
N GLY A 157 7.27 4.56 2.80
CA GLY A 157 6.41 4.75 3.96
C GLY A 157 5.19 3.82 3.96
N SER A 158 4.50 3.71 2.81
CA SER A 158 3.32 2.85 2.70
C SER A 158 3.65 1.36 2.86
N ALA A 159 4.85 0.92 2.50
CA ALA A 159 5.24 -0.48 2.64
C ALA A 159 5.27 -0.92 4.11
N ALA A 160 5.89 -0.16 5.00
CA ALA A 160 5.89 -0.45 6.44
C ALA A 160 4.46 -0.53 7.02
N LEU A 161 3.57 0.39 6.59
CA LEU A 161 2.17 0.41 7.02
C LEU A 161 1.39 -0.82 6.55
N VAL A 162 1.67 -1.38 5.37
CA VAL A 162 1.04 -2.65 4.94
C VAL A 162 1.42 -3.80 5.88
N GLY A 163 2.64 -3.81 6.42
CA GLY A 163 3.03 -4.75 7.48
C GLY A 163 2.13 -4.61 8.71
N ILE A 164 1.86 -3.38 9.16
CA ILE A 164 0.96 -3.08 10.28
C ILE A 164 -0.50 -3.51 9.97
N PHE A 165 -0.98 -3.32 8.75
CA PHE A 165 -2.32 -3.83 8.36
C PHE A 165 -2.40 -5.35 8.52
N GLY A 166 -1.35 -6.08 8.10
CA GLY A 166 -1.26 -7.51 8.34
C GLY A 166 -1.34 -7.88 9.83
N VAL A 167 -0.62 -7.15 10.68
CA VAL A 167 -0.67 -7.31 12.14
C VAL A 167 -2.08 -7.07 12.69
N ALA A 168 -2.76 -6.03 12.23
CA ALA A 168 -4.11 -5.70 12.69
C ALA A 168 -5.12 -6.81 12.35
N LEU A 169 -5.09 -7.33 11.12
CA LEU A 169 -5.95 -8.43 10.68
C LEU A 169 -5.64 -9.74 11.44
N MET A 170 -4.36 -10.07 11.61
CA MET A 170 -3.96 -11.24 12.41
C MET A 170 -4.42 -11.13 13.87
N ARG A 171 -4.31 -9.93 14.48
CA ARG A 171 -4.78 -9.70 15.85
C ARG A 171 -6.28 -9.91 15.97
N ALA A 172 -7.06 -9.35 15.06
CA ALA A 172 -8.51 -9.51 15.08
C ALA A 172 -8.91 -10.99 14.96
N ALA A 173 -8.30 -11.71 14.03
CA ALA A 173 -8.51 -13.15 13.85
C ALA A 173 -8.09 -13.95 15.08
N PHE A 174 -6.94 -13.63 15.68
CA PHE A 174 -6.45 -14.31 16.88
C PHE A 174 -7.36 -14.08 18.09
N GLN A 175 -7.78 -12.85 18.33
CA GLN A 175 -8.69 -12.51 19.43
C GLN A 175 -10.01 -13.30 19.33
N PHE A 176 -10.57 -13.35 18.12
CA PHE A 176 -11.76 -14.15 17.87
C PHE A 176 -11.52 -15.64 18.10
N ALA A 177 -10.49 -16.23 17.48
CA ALA A 177 -10.20 -17.66 17.59
C ALA A 177 -9.87 -18.08 19.04
N LEU A 178 -9.14 -17.25 19.80
CA LEU A 178 -8.85 -17.49 21.21
C LEU A 178 -10.11 -17.45 22.06
N SER A 179 -10.98 -16.48 21.87
CA SER A 179 -12.27 -16.37 22.58
C SER A 179 -13.15 -17.58 22.27
N PHE A 180 -13.26 -17.93 21.01
CA PHE A 180 -13.98 -19.10 20.54
C PHE A 180 -13.45 -20.38 21.20
N ALA A 181 -12.14 -20.61 21.17
CA ALA A 181 -11.52 -21.81 21.73
C ALA A 181 -11.71 -21.94 23.26
N LYS A 182 -11.84 -20.81 23.97
CA LYS A 182 -12.11 -20.78 25.42
C LYS A 182 -13.57 -21.05 25.78
N SER A 183 -14.50 -20.82 24.86
CA SER A 183 -15.93 -20.96 25.14
C SER A 183 -16.56 -22.20 24.51
N ASP A 184 -16.11 -22.59 23.32
CA ASP A 184 -16.71 -23.67 22.53
C ASP A 184 -16.13 -25.06 22.91
N ARG A 185 -16.98 -26.07 22.86
CA ARG A 185 -16.63 -27.46 23.17
C ARG A 185 -16.73 -28.41 21.98
N ARG A 186 -17.21 -27.94 20.83
CA ARG A 186 -17.44 -28.74 19.62
C ARG A 186 -18.16 -30.08 19.92
N GLY A 187 -19.15 -30.05 20.81
CA GLY A 187 -19.87 -31.25 21.24
C GLY A 187 -19.10 -32.14 22.21
N GLY A 188 -17.88 -31.77 22.62
CA GLY A 188 -17.08 -32.49 23.60
C GLY A 188 -17.37 -32.08 25.05
N ILE A 189 -16.63 -32.68 25.98
CA ILE A 189 -16.77 -32.45 27.42
C ILE A 189 -16.04 -31.14 27.81
N HIS A 190 -14.91 -30.85 27.18
CA HIS A 190 -14.02 -29.75 27.51
C HIS A 190 -13.96 -28.69 26.40
N GLN A 191 -13.63 -27.46 26.77
CA GLN A 191 -13.36 -26.38 25.82
C GLN A 191 -12.20 -26.77 24.90
N ILE A 192 -12.28 -26.41 23.61
CA ILE A 192 -11.28 -26.85 22.62
C ILE A 192 -9.89 -26.30 22.90
N ILE A 193 -9.76 -25.20 23.66
CA ILE A 193 -8.46 -24.67 24.10
C ILE A 193 -7.64 -25.68 24.90
N GLN A 194 -8.29 -26.68 25.52
CA GLN A 194 -7.61 -27.74 26.31
C GLN A 194 -6.94 -28.79 25.41
N HIS A 195 -7.26 -28.81 24.11
CA HIS A 195 -6.57 -29.68 23.16
C HIS A 195 -5.22 -29.06 22.79
N GLN A 196 -4.14 -29.82 22.95
CA GLN A 196 -2.77 -29.38 22.74
C GLN A 196 -2.56 -28.82 21.33
N ALA A 197 -3.14 -29.43 20.28
CA ALA A 197 -3.04 -28.97 18.91
C ALA A 197 -3.64 -27.57 18.71
N VAL A 198 -4.75 -27.26 19.40
CA VAL A 198 -5.37 -25.93 19.40
C VAL A 198 -4.45 -24.91 20.09
N GLY A 199 -3.89 -25.30 21.24
CA GLY A 199 -2.94 -24.47 21.98
C GLY A 199 -1.70 -24.12 21.16
N TYR A 200 -1.14 -25.08 20.42
CA TYR A 200 0.02 -24.85 19.56
C TYR A 200 -0.30 -23.93 18.40
N ALA A 201 -1.41 -24.12 17.71
CA ALA A 201 -1.83 -23.24 16.61
C ALA A 201 -2.01 -21.79 17.08
N LEU A 202 -2.59 -21.59 18.28
CA LEU A 202 -2.72 -20.27 18.88
C LEU A 202 -1.36 -19.68 19.28
N ALA A 203 -0.44 -20.47 19.83
CA ALA A 203 0.90 -20.02 20.19
C ALA A 203 1.70 -19.58 18.95
N ASP A 204 1.67 -20.36 17.88
CA ASP A 204 2.34 -20.04 16.61
C ASP A 204 1.76 -18.76 15.97
N ALA A 205 0.44 -18.62 15.99
CA ALA A 205 -0.22 -17.40 15.53
C ALA A 205 0.25 -16.18 16.34
N LYS A 206 0.27 -16.29 17.68
CA LYS A 206 0.72 -15.19 18.55
C LYS A 206 2.19 -14.85 18.34
N THR A 207 3.06 -15.84 18.21
CA THR A 207 4.50 -15.64 17.90
C THR A 207 4.67 -14.89 16.59
N THR A 208 3.95 -15.29 15.53
CA THR A 208 4.02 -14.64 14.22
C THR A 208 3.52 -13.20 14.28
N ILE A 209 2.45 -12.92 15.02
CA ILE A 209 1.93 -11.56 15.24
C ILE A 209 2.99 -10.67 15.89
N GLU A 210 3.66 -11.15 16.95
CA GLU A 210 4.68 -10.36 17.64
C GLU A 210 5.91 -10.10 16.76
N ALA A 211 6.36 -11.10 16.00
CA ALA A 211 7.47 -10.93 15.05
C ALA A 211 7.11 -9.90 13.95
N ALA A 212 5.92 -10.00 13.35
CA ALA A 212 5.45 -9.06 12.34
C ALA A 212 5.31 -7.64 12.91
N ARG A 213 4.82 -7.53 14.14
CA ARG A 213 4.65 -6.24 14.83
C ARG A 213 6.01 -5.59 15.10
N ALA A 214 6.95 -6.33 15.65
CA ALA A 214 8.29 -5.84 15.96
C ALA A 214 9.01 -5.34 14.70
N LEU A 215 9.00 -6.15 13.61
CA LEU A 215 9.59 -5.78 12.33
C LEU A 215 8.95 -4.53 11.73
N SER A 216 7.61 -4.45 11.76
CA SER A 216 6.89 -3.31 11.18
C SER A 216 7.13 -2.01 11.96
N TRP A 217 7.17 -2.07 13.29
CA TRP A 217 7.51 -0.92 14.13
C TRP A 217 8.95 -0.48 13.94
N HIS A 218 9.88 -1.44 13.83
CA HIS A 218 11.28 -1.13 13.54
C HIS A 218 11.41 -0.41 12.19
N ALA A 219 10.74 -0.89 11.15
CA ALA A 219 10.72 -0.25 9.84
C ALA A 219 10.15 1.18 9.90
N CYS A 220 9.05 1.42 10.62
CA CYS A 220 8.49 2.76 10.79
C CYS A 220 9.49 3.71 11.47
N ARG A 221 10.12 3.28 12.56
CA ARG A 221 11.13 4.08 13.26
C ARG A 221 12.34 4.40 12.37
N ALA A 222 12.83 3.42 11.62
CA ALA A 222 13.94 3.63 10.70
C ALA A 222 13.60 4.68 9.62
N LEU A 223 12.36 4.66 9.11
CA LEU A 223 11.88 5.68 8.16
C LEU A 223 11.77 7.06 8.79
N ASP A 224 11.26 7.17 10.01
CA ASP A 224 11.11 8.45 10.72
C ASP A 224 12.46 9.11 11.00
N THR A 225 13.48 8.31 11.27
CA THR A 225 14.85 8.78 11.56
C THR A 225 15.74 8.83 10.31
N ALA A 226 15.24 8.48 9.15
CA ALA A 226 16.02 8.33 7.92
C ALA A 226 17.27 7.43 8.11
N ALA A 227 17.13 6.36 8.91
CA ALA A 227 18.23 5.46 9.23
C ALA A 227 18.71 4.69 7.98
N PRO A 228 19.99 4.29 7.93
CA PRO A 228 20.46 3.34 6.93
C PRO A 228 19.57 2.10 6.89
N GLY A 229 19.36 1.50 5.71
CA GLY A 229 18.50 0.30 5.55
C GLY A 229 16.98 0.52 5.76
N ALA A 230 16.51 1.74 6.03
CA ALA A 230 15.08 2.00 6.31
C ALA A 230 14.15 1.52 5.18
N LEU A 231 14.52 1.72 3.92
CA LEU A 231 13.74 1.25 2.76
C LEU A 231 13.68 -0.28 2.73
N GLU A 232 14.80 -0.94 2.97
CA GLU A 232 14.91 -2.40 3.01
C GLU A 232 14.02 -2.97 4.12
N LEU A 233 14.12 -2.42 5.34
CA LEU A 233 13.26 -2.80 6.47
C LEU A 233 11.78 -2.63 6.15
N ALA A 234 11.38 -1.55 5.49
CA ALA A 234 10.00 -1.32 5.09
C ALA A 234 9.51 -2.39 4.09
N ILE A 235 10.36 -2.81 3.17
CA ILE A 235 10.04 -3.89 2.22
C ILE A 235 9.93 -5.23 2.95
N HIS A 236 10.84 -5.55 3.86
CA HIS A 236 10.77 -6.76 4.67
C HIS A 236 9.50 -6.81 5.53
N ALA A 237 9.15 -5.71 6.19
CA ALA A 237 7.91 -5.60 6.97
C ALA A 237 6.67 -5.85 6.11
N LYS A 238 6.63 -5.27 4.91
CA LYS A 238 5.53 -5.46 3.95
C LYS A 238 5.42 -6.90 3.50
N VAL A 239 6.52 -7.50 3.06
CA VAL A 239 6.53 -8.87 2.55
C VAL A 239 6.15 -9.86 3.65
N PHE A 240 6.83 -9.78 4.80
CA PHE A 240 6.57 -10.68 5.90
C PHE A 240 5.15 -10.53 6.48
N GLY A 241 4.76 -9.30 6.84
CA GLY A 241 3.47 -9.04 7.49
C GLY A 241 2.27 -9.38 6.61
N SER A 242 2.33 -9.09 5.32
CA SER A 242 1.25 -9.38 4.38
C SER A 242 1.06 -10.89 4.12
N GLU A 243 2.14 -11.64 3.92
CA GLU A 243 2.07 -13.09 3.70
C GLU A 243 1.75 -13.85 4.99
N ALA A 244 2.28 -13.40 6.12
CA ALA A 244 1.95 -13.94 7.43
C ALA A 244 0.46 -13.80 7.75
N ALA A 245 -0.16 -12.68 7.38
CA ALA A 245 -1.58 -12.45 7.64
C ALA A 245 -2.46 -13.53 6.98
N VAL A 246 -2.23 -13.83 5.72
CA VAL A 246 -2.98 -14.89 5.00
C VAL A 246 -2.77 -16.24 5.68
N ARG A 247 -1.52 -16.60 5.97
CA ARG A 247 -1.19 -17.90 6.58
C ARG A 247 -1.78 -18.06 7.98
N VAL A 248 -1.61 -17.04 8.84
CA VAL A 248 -2.10 -17.07 10.22
C VAL A 248 -3.62 -17.17 10.27
N ILE A 249 -4.33 -16.37 9.48
CA ILE A 249 -5.80 -16.39 9.47
C ILE A 249 -6.30 -17.74 8.96
N THR A 250 -5.71 -18.28 7.90
CA THR A 250 -6.05 -19.62 7.39
C THR A 250 -5.85 -20.71 8.47
N ASN A 251 -4.76 -20.65 9.22
CA ASN A 251 -4.53 -21.61 10.31
C ASN A 251 -5.53 -21.44 11.46
N LEU A 252 -5.89 -20.21 11.80
CA LEU A 252 -6.91 -19.95 12.83
C LEU A 252 -8.32 -20.39 12.40
N MET A 253 -8.64 -20.37 11.10
CA MET A 253 -9.86 -20.97 10.58
C MET A 253 -9.94 -22.47 10.85
N GLN A 254 -8.80 -23.17 10.80
CA GLN A 254 -8.76 -24.61 11.15
C GLN A 254 -9.03 -24.85 12.64
N VAL A 255 -8.62 -23.95 13.52
CA VAL A 255 -8.93 -23.99 14.96
C VAL A 255 -10.43 -23.88 15.21
N VAL A 256 -11.09 -22.95 14.51
CA VAL A 256 -12.55 -22.73 14.64
C VAL A 256 -13.35 -23.80 13.89
N GLY A 257 -12.81 -24.34 12.81
CA GLY A 257 -13.46 -25.37 11.99
C GLY A 257 -14.37 -24.75 10.89
N VAL A 258 -15.25 -25.60 10.32
CA VAL A 258 -16.04 -25.27 9.11
C VAL A 258 -16.92 -24.04 9.25
N ASP A 259 -17.39 -23.71 10.45
CA ASP A 259 -18.21 -22.52 10.69
C ASP A 259 -17.47 -21.22 10.32
N SER A 260 -16.13 -21.24 10.39
CA SER A 260 -15.31 -20.08 9.98
C SER A 260 -15.30 -19.83 8.48
N TYR A 261 -15.80 -20.77 7.67
CA TYR A 261 -15.92 -20.62 6.23
C TYR A 261 -17.15 -19.78 5.84
N GLY A 262 -18.14 -19.67 6.74
CA GLY A 262 -19.31 -18.81 6.55
C GLY A 262 -19.00 -17.35 6.91
N HIS A 263 -19.78 -16.43 6.32
CA HIS A 263 -19.68 -14.99 6.61
C HIS A 263 -20.32 -14.59 7.94
N GLU A 264 -20.98 -15.50 8.65
CA GLU A 264 -21.53 -15.31 9.97
C GLU A 264 -20.44 -15.11 11.04
N LEU A 265 -19.24 -15.66 10.78
CA LEU A 265 -18.07 -15.44 11.60
C LEU A 265 -17.05 -14.53 10.88
N PRO A 266 -16.23 -13.77 11.63
CA PRO A 266 -15.39 -12.73 11.03
C PRO A 266 -14.21 -13.26 10.24
N LEU A 267 -13.80 -14.53 10.43
CA LEU A 267 -12.54 -15.04 9.87
C LEU A 267 -12.54 -15.08 8.34
N ALA A 268 -13.68 -15.44 7.71
CA ALA A 268 -13.80 -15.44 6.25
C ALA A 268 -13.56 -14.03 5.68
N GLY A 269 -14.20 -13.00 6.24
CA GLY A 269 -13.98 -11.61 5.82
C GLY A 269 -12.55 -11.12 6.06
N LEU A 270 -11.98 -11.44 7.23
CA LEU A 270 -10.59 -11.08 7.56
C LEU A 270 -9.59 -11.75 6.60
N LEU A 271 -9.83 -13.01 6.19
CA LEU A 271 -9.01 -13.69 5.19
C LEU A 271 -9.12 -13.01 3.82
N GLN A 272 -10.34 -12.69 3.39
CA GLN A 272 -10.56 -11.99 2.13
C GLN A 272 -9.81 -10.65 2.07
N ASP A 273 -9.85 -9.88 3.16
CA ASP A 273 -9.10 -8.63 3.26
C ASP A 273 -7.58 -8.86 3.28
N ALA A 274 -7.10 -9.88 3.99
CA ALA A 274 -5.68 -10.21 4.06
C ALA A 274 -5.10 -10.62 2.72
N MET A 275 -5.88 -11.31 1.86
CA MET A 275 -5.42 -11.76 0.54
C MET A 275 -5.03 -10.63 -0.40
N ALA A 276 -5.51 -9.43 -0.21
CA ALA A 276 -5.11 -8.25 -0.98
C ALA A 276 -3.73 -7.72 -0.61
N LEU A 277 -3.29 -7.90 0.65
CA LEU A 277 -2.06 -7.29 1.18
C LEU A 277 -0.79 -7.67 0.40
N PRO A 278 -0.56 -8.93 -0.05
CA PRO A 278 0.58 -9.28 -0.88
C PRO A 278 0.53 -8.67 -2.29
N LEU A 279 -0.63 -8.20 -2.75
CA LEU A 279 -0.87 -7.80 -4.13
C LEU A 279 -0.74 -6.29 -4.35
N PHE A 280 -1.20 -5.46 -3.42
CA PHE A 280 -1.18 -4.00 -3.56
C PHE A 280 0.06 -3.33 -2.96
N ALA A 281 0.18 -2.02 -3.10
CA ALA A 281 1.33 -1.21 -2.67
C ALA A 281 2.68 -1.77 -3.17
N GLY A 282 2.73 -2.16 -4.44
CA GLY A 282 3.83 -2.92 -5.03
C GLY A 282 3.77 -4.40 -4.64
N GLY A 283 3.25 -5.25 -5.53
CA GLY A 283 3.09 -6.69 -5.29
C GLY A 283 4.39 -7.37 -4.83
N ASN A 284 4.27 -8.31 -3.90
CA ASN A 284 5.43 -8.94 -3.24
C ASN A 284 6.40 -9.60 -4.22
N ILE A 285 5.88 -10.23 -5.28
CA ILE A 285 6.72 -10.95 -6.26
C ILE A 285 7.26 -9.97 -7.31
N GLY A 286 6.38 -9.25 -7.99
CA GLY A 286 6.75 -8.45 -9.16
C GLY A 286 7.48 -7.15 -8.83
N VAL A 287 7.36 -6.63 -7.61
CA VAL A 287 7.97 -5.36 -7.21
C VAL A 287 8.87 -5.51 -5.99
N ARG A 288 8.35 -5.97 -4.86
CA ARG A 288 9.08 -5.87 -3.58
C ARG A 288 10.29 -6.78 -3.51
N ARG A 289 10.15 -8.07 -3.87
CA ARG A 289 11.31 -8.98 -3.91
C ARG A 289 12.31 -8.60 -4.99
N ARG A 290 11.85 -8.03 -6.13
CA ARG A 290 12.75 -7.48 -7.13
C ARG A 290 13.56 -6.28 -6.61
N GLN A 291 12.95 -5.41 -5.80
CA GLN A 291 13.66 -4.31 -5.14
C GLN A 291 14.72 -4.81 -4.16
N LEU A 292 14.39 -5.78 -3.31
CA LEU A 292 15.37 -6.42 -2.42
C LEU A 292 16.52 -7.06 -3.21
N HIS A 293 16.21 -7.79 -4.27
CA HIS A 293 17.22 -8.39 -5.13
C HIS A 293 18.11 -7.33 -5.77
N ALA A 294 17.56 -6.21 -6.24
CA ALA A 294 18.34 -5.11 -6.80
C ALA A 294 19.29 -4.47 -5.78
N LEU A 295 18.84 -4.32 -4.50
CA LEU A 295 19.72 -3.85 -3.42
C LEU A 295 20.90 -4.80 -3.21
N MET A 296 20.65 -6.12 -3.16
CA MET A 296 21.70 -7.15 -2.96
C MET A 296 22.67 -7.27 -4.14
N LEU A 297 22.32 -6.78 -5.33
CA LEU A 297 23.22 -6.74 -6.48
C LEU A 297 24.14 -5.51 -6.47
N ASP A 298 23.86 -4.51 -5.66
CA ASP A 298 24.73 -3.33 -5.53
C ASP A 298 26.04 -3.73 -4.84
N PRO A 299 27.21 -3.49 -5.45
CA PRO A 299 28.50 -3.77 -4.80
C PRO A 299 28.73 -3.03 -3.48
N ALA A 300 27.99 -1.94 -3.23
CA ALA A 300 28.01 -1.16 -2.00
C ALA A 300 26.96 -1.61 -0.98
N TYR A 301 26.25 -2.72 -1.23
CA TYR A 301 25.23 -3.24 -0.33
C TYR A 301 25.86 -3.62 1.02
N ASP A 302 25.31 -3.05 2.09
CA ASP A 302 25.67 -3.34 3.48
C ASP A 302 24.54 -4.19 4.12
N ASP A 303 24.81 -5.46 4.32
CA ASP A 303 23.88 -6.43 4.90
C ASP A 303 23.61 -6.18 6.40
N LEU A 304 24.43 -5.37 7.05
CA LEU A 304 24.29 -4.99 8.45
C LEU A 304 23.54 -3.66 8.64
N ALA A 305 23.34 -2.88 7.60
CA ALA A 305 22.68 -1.57 7.69
C ALA A 305 21.29 -1.61 8.37
N THR A 306 20.58 -2.74 8.23
CA THR A 306 19.27 -2.96 8.89
C THR A 306 19.38 -3.29 10.37
N LEU A 307 20.55 -3.66 10.87
CA LEU A 307 20.80 -4.03 12.26
C LEU A 307 21.20 -2.84 13.13
N ASP A 308 21.86 -1.83 12.57
CA ASP A 308 22.41 -0.69 13.29
C ASP A 308 21.35 0.15 14.04
N GLY A 309 20.12 0.17 13.54
CA GLY A 309 19.00 0.85 14.20
C GLY A 309 18.51 0.17 15.50
N ILE A 310 18.96 -1.04 15.80
CA ILE A 310 18.56 -1.77 17.02
C ILE A 310 19.43 -1.38 18.21
N CYS A 311 20.71 -1.04 17.98
CA CYS A 311 21.67 -0.74 19.02
C CYS A 311 21.61 0.71 19.56
N LEU A 312 20.88 1.63 18.93
CA LEU A 312 20.83 3.05 19.32
C LEU A 312 19.82 3.37 20.43
N ALA A 313 19.25 2.36 21.12
CA ALA A 313 18.35 2.59 22.25
C ALA A 313 19.09 2.89 23.59
N GLU A 314 20.42 2.98 23.60
CA GLU A 314 21.17 3.21 24.84
C GLU A 314 21.33 4.68 25.26
N ASN A 315 20.81 5.64 24.48
CA ASN A 315 20.86 7.07 24.85
C ASN A 315 19.48 7.73 24.74
N VAL A 316 18.54 7.33 25.59
CA VAL A 316 17.40 8.17 25.94
C VAL A 316 17.62 8.63 27.37
N PRO A 317 17.79 9.96 27.61
CA PRO A 317 17.98 10.52 28.93
C PRO A 317 16.76 10.36 29.83
#